data_955d2c9f383faa656b38839e70b430b6
#
_entry.id   955d2c9f383faa656b38839e70b430b6
#
_cell.length_a   1.000
_cell.length_b   1.000
_cell.length_c   1.000
_cell.angle_alpha   90.00
_cell.angle_beta   90.00
_cell.angle_gamma   90.00
#
_symmetry.space_group_name_H-M   'P 1'
#
loop_
_entity.id
_entity.type
_entity.pdbx_description
1 polymer ?
#
loop_
_entity_poly.entity_id
_entity_poly.type
_entity_poly.pdbx_seq_one_letter_code
_entity_poly.pdbx_strand_id
1 'polypeptide(L)'
;MITYACDAPGVYGALAIQPAADHKPGEMIEVGRLTEKDASPRGKIPQVAHTYRVLGLMNEHQLAVSESTFEGRPEAENPQGILGYGELMSLMLQRARTAREAIRVFTGLVSQYGYGDVGESISIADTREAWILEIVGSGRGGKGGVWVAVRIPDGQIACHANQSRIGEFPRSDPENCLYSENVESFAVSKGWYDPKAGRPFRFFEAYSPATPVKRRVCDTRVWSVLRRAAPSLRLSPDYHRGRPGAQPYPLSVVPDKKLSPGDVFALLRDHYEGTDFDMTKGVDAGPFGSPYRWRPLTWKLDGVQYAWERPFSTQQTGFSFVTQSRAWLPNPIGGLAWYGVDDTYTTCYLPLYCGMDALPKALSTGSLNKFSWDSAWWVFNVVSNYSHTKYSQMVPEVQAAQKNIESELLALQPAVEKTALELAKTDAKLMTSYLTDYSVSHVEQTTARWRTLAEYLFTKYRDGYVYNGKSEWKEVGYPEAWLRRVVHERPEQFRLPAEKPSEKK
;
A
#
# COMPACT_ATOMS: atom_id res chain seq x y z
N MET A 1 -1.43 -12.91 -5.85
CA MET A 1 -1.32 -12.01 -4.69
C MET A 1 -1.49 -10.58 -5.13
N ILE A 2 -2.25 -9.79 -4.41
CA ILE A 2 -2.27 -8.32 -4.52
C ILE A 2 -1.77 -7.74 -3.20
N THR A 3 -1.14 -6.56 -3.26
CA THR A 3 -0.71 -5.82 -2.08
C THR A 3 -1.12 -4.36 -2.19
N TYR A 4 -1.30 -3.72 -1.03
CA TYR A 4 -1.67 -2.31 -0.92
C TYR A 4 -1.09 -1.71 0.36
N ALA A 5 -0.70 -0.46 0.29
CA ALA A 5 -0.43 0.38 1.45
C ALA A 5 -1.22 1.69 1.29
N CYS A 6 -2.18 1.92 2.18
CA CYS A 6 -3.01 3.11 2.18
C CYS A 6 -2.32 4.24 2.95
N ASP A 7 -1.69 5.14 2.22
CA ASP A 7 -0.81 6.18 2.77
C ASP A 7 -1.49 7.55 2.76
N ALA A 8 -2.46 7.75 3.62
CA ALA A 8 -3.15 9.02 3.76
C ALA A 8 -3.28 9.43 5.24
N PRO A 9 -3.05 10.71 5.58
CA PRO A 9 -3.01 11.17 6.99
C PRO A 9 -4.37 11.12 7.70
N GLY A 10 -5.47 10.99 6.95
CA GLY A 10 -6.82 10.88 7.48
C GLY A 10 -7.34 9.44 7.58
N VAL A 11 -6.54 8.43 7.21
CA VAL A 11 -6.98 7.05 7.17
C VAL A 11 -6.66 6.35 8.49
N TYR A 12 -7.71 5.85 9.12
CA TYR A 12 -7.63 4.94 10.25
C TYR A 12 -7.76 3.50 9.76
N GLY A 13 -6.84 2.64 10.15
CA GLY A 13 -6.78 1.26 9.68
C GLY A 13 -7.85 0.33 10.29
N ALA A 14 -9.10 0.80 10.42
CA ALA A 14 -10.18 -0.06 10.85
C ALA A 14 -10.63 -1.00 9.72
N LEU A 15 -10.87 -2.25 10.08
CA LEU A 15 -11.37 -3.27 9.18
C LEU A 15 -12.90 -3.38 9.29
N ALA A 16 -13.56 -3.68 8.17
CA ALA A 16 -14.99 -3.93 8.11
C ALA A 16 -15.30 -5.26 7.39
N ILE A 17 -16.33 -5.94 7.85
CA ILE A 17 -16.99 -7.01 7.10
C ILE A 17 -18.32 -6.47 6.58
N GLN A 18 -18.55 -6.60 5.29
CA GLN A 18 -19.86 -6.40 4.68
C GLN A 18 -20.46 -7.79 4.47
N PRO A 19 -21.57 -8.14 5.12
CA PRO A 19 -22.18 -9.47 4.95
C PRO A 19 -22.76 -9.64 3.56
N ALA A 20 -22.81 -10.87 3.07
CA ALA A 20 -23.62 -11.20 1.91
C ALA A 20 -25.10 -10.93 2.20
N ALA A 21 -25.83 -10.43 1.22
CA ALA A 21 -27.25 -10.10 1.39
C ALA A 21 -28.05 -10.28 0.10
N ASP A 22 -29.31 -10.66 0.25
CA ASP A 22 -30.31 -10.65 -0.82
C ASP A 22 -31.14 -9.36 -0.75
N HIS A 23 -31.40 -8.78 -1.91
CA HIS A 23 -32.04 -7.48 -2.05
C HIS A 23 -33.36 -7.57 -2.81
N LYS A 24 -34.28 -6.67 -2.47
CA LYS A 24 -35.60 -6.62 -3.13
C LYS A 24 -35.48 -6.05 -4.54
N PRO A 25 -36.33 -6.52 -5.49
CA PRO A 25 -36.40 -5.89 -6.81
C PRO A 25 -36.70 -4.38 -6.70
N GLY A 26 -35.95 -3.58 -7.43
CA GLY A 26 -36.10 -2.12 -7.44
C GLY A 26 -35.43 -1.39 -6.26
N GLU A 27 -34.72 -2.09 -5.38
CA GLU A 27 -33.94 -1.44 -4.32
C GLU A 27 -32.85 -0.56 -4.93
N MET A 28 -32.65 0.60 -4.31
CA MET A 28 -31.66 1.62 -4.73
C MET A 28 -30.66 1.84 -3.60
N ILE A 29 -29.40 1.97 -3.96
CA ILE A 29 -28.33 2.36 -3.03
C ILE A 29 -27.82 3.75 -3.33
N GLU A 30 -27.47 4.50 -2.30
CA GLU A 30 -26.77 5.76 -2.42
C GLU A 30 -25.32 5.53 -2.78
N VAL A 31 -24.78 6.34 -3.69
CA VAL A 31 -23.40 6.32 -4.13
C VAL A 31 -22.82 7.73 -4.14
N GLY A 32 -21.50 7.82 -3.98
CA GLY A 32 -20.81 9.09 -3.95
C GLY A 32 -19.31 8.97 -4.13
N ARG A 33 -18.58 10.01 -3.76
CA ARG A 33 -17.13 9.94 -3.61
C ARG A 33 -16.80 9.65 -2.14
N LEU A 34 -16.07 8.57 -1.90
CA LEU A 34 -15.47 8.31 -0.59
C LEU A 34 -14.14 9.09 -0.51
N THR A 35 -14.20 10.42 -0.50
CA THR A 35 -13.02 11.23 -0.19
C THR A 35 -13.07 11.67 1.26
N GLU A 36 -11.90 11.84 1.88
CA GLU A 36 -11.76 12.26 3.29
C GLU A 36 -12.50 13.56 3.65
N LYS A 37 -12.90 14.36 2.65
CA LYS A 37 -13.49 15.68 2.84
C LYS A 37 -14.98 15.78 2.52
N ASP A 38 -15.52 14.83 1.75
CA ASP A 38 -16.91 14.90 1.28
C ASP A 38 -17.45 13.48 1.02
N ALA A 39 -18.06 12.91 2.05
CA ALA A 39 -18.77 11.62 1.98
C ALA A 39 -20.24 11.78 1.57
N SER A 40 -20.63 12.91 0.98
CA SER A 40 -22.01 13.18 0.59
C SER A 40 -22.44 12.29 -0.57
N PRO A 41 -23.64 11.67 -0.51
CA PRO A 41 -24.20 10.96 -1.64
C PRO A 41 -24.35 11.88 -2.86
N ARG A 42 -23.94 11.41 -4.02
CA ARG A 42 -24.06 12.15 -5.30
C ARG A 42 -25.20 11.65 -6.19
N GLY A 43 -25.72 10.46 -5.87
CA GLY A 43 -26.79 9.85 -6.62
C GLY A 43 -27.22 8.52 -6.05
N LYS A 44 -28.10 7.85 -6.77
CA LYS A 44 -28.57 6.51 -6.45
C LYS A 44 -28.44 5.61 -7.68
N ILE A 45 -28.06 4.36 -7.44
CA ILE A 45 -27.98 3.32 -8.47
C ILE A 45 -28.81 2.10 -8.05
N PRO A 46 -29.29 1.27 -8.99
CA PRO A 46 -29.98 0.03 -8.65
C PRO A 46 -29.07 -0.93 -7.89
N GLN A 47 -29.62 -1.53 -6.84
CA GLN A 47 -28.97 -2.65 -6.18
C GLN A 47 -29.17 -3.94 -6.98
N VAL A 48 -28.16 -4.82 -6.95
CA VAL A 48 -28.27 -6.16 -7.53
C VAL A 48 -29.08 -7.08 -6.62
N ALA A 49 -29.62 -8.19 -7.15
CA ALA A 49 -30.43 -9.12 -6.36
C ALA A 49 -29.66 -9.77 -5.20
N HIS A 50 -28.35 -9.93 -5.35
CA HIS A 50 -27.49 -10.51 -4.33
C HIS A 50 -26.14 -9.81 -4.29
N THR A 51 -25.64 -9.49 -3.09
CA THR A 51 -24.29 -8.98 -2.85
C THR A 51 -23.45 -9.98 -2.09
N TYR A 52 -22.18 -10.14 -2.49
CA TYR A 52 -21.25 -11.06 -1.85
C TYR A 52 -20.67 -10.45 -0.58
N ARG A 53 -20.28 -11.32 0.35
CA ARG A 53 -19.55 -10.91 1.55
C ARG A 53 -18.17 -10.38 1.19
N VAL A 54 -17.81 -9.25 1.83
CA VAL A 54 -16.50 -8.59 1.63
C VAL A 54 -15.82 -8.42 2.98
N LEU A 55 -14.56 -8.83 3.07
CA LEU A 55 -13.66 -8.58 4.18
C LEU A 55 -12.57 -7.61 3.70
N GLY A 56 -12.62 -6.38 4.17
CA GLY A 56 -11.69 -5.34 3.70
C GLY A 56 -11.75 -5.17 2.19
N LEU A 57 -10.69 -5.55 1.48
CA LEU A 57 -10.58 -5.46 0.02
C LEU A 57 -10.49 -6.83 -0.68
N MET A 58 -11.07 -7.86 -0.06
CA MET A 58 -11.24 -9.19 -0.63
C MET A 58 -12.66 -9.71 -0.38
N ASN A 59 -13.27 -10.39 -1.36
CA ASN A 59 -14.58 -11.00 -1.17
C ASN A 59 -14.51 -12.52 -0.93
N GLU A 60 -15.66 -13.13 -0.63
CA GLU A 60 -15.80 -14.57 -0.35
C GLU A 60 -15.46 -15.48 -1.53
N HIS A 61 -15.32 -14.95 -2.76
CA HIS A 61 -14.88 -15.66 -3.95
C HIS A 61 -13.38 -15.53 -4.20
N GLN A 62 -12.61 -14.99 -3.25
CA GLN A 62 -11.18 -14.73 -3.36
C GLN A 62 -10.84 -13.64 -4.39
N LEU A 63 -11.81 -12.86 -4.85
CA LEU A 63 -11.56 -11.67 -5.65
C LEU A 63 -11.02 -10.59 -4.71
N ALA A 64 -9.85 -10.02 -5.07
CA ALA A 64 -9.19 -8.95 -4.34
C ALA A 64 -8.96 -7.74 -5.24
N VAL A 65 -9.04 -6.55 -4.67
CA VAL A 65 -8.76 -5.29 -5.35
C VAL A 65 -7.87 -4.41 -4.50
N SER A 66 -7.08 -3.55 -5.16
CA SER A 66 -6.32 -2.48 -4.52
C SER A 66 -6.14 -1.33 -5.51
N GLU A 67 -5.67 -0.18 -5.03
CA GLU A 67 -5.57 1.00 -5.88
C GLU A 67 -4.26 1.78 -5.67
N SER A 68 -4.00 2.73 -6.56
CA SER A 68 -3.18 3.90 -6.29
C SER A 68 -3.64 5.07 -7.17
N THR A 69 -4.07 6.12 -6.50
CA THR A 69 -4.49 7.36 -7.15
C THR A 69 -3.32 8.00 -7.89
N PHE A 70 -3.52 8.38 -9.14
CA PHE A 70 -2.60 9.23 -9.90
C PHE A 70 -3.28 10.53 -10.34
N GLU A 71 -2.50 11.56 -10.60
CA GLU A 71 -3.02 12.77 -11.20
C GLU A 71 -3.16 12.57 -12.70
N GLY A 72 -4.40 12.58 -13.18
CA GLY A 72 -4.70 12.71 -14.61
C GLY A 72 -4.52 14.16 -15.08
N ARG A 73 -4.76 14.42 -16.36
CA ARG A 73 -4.88 15.78 -16.86
C ARG A 73 -6.15 16.41 -16.30
N PRO A 74 -6.12 17.66 -15.79
CA PRO A 74 -7.29 18.32 -15.20
C PRO A 74 -8.50 18.40 -16.15
N GLU A 75 -8.24 18.49 -17.46
CA GLU A 75 -9.30 18.56 -18.48
C GLU A 75 -10.01 17.20 -18.70
N ALA A 76 -9.48 16.12 -18.16
CA ALA A 76 -10.14 14.81 -18.14
C ALA A 76 -11.10 14.66 -16.94
N GLU A 77 -11.00 15.50 -15.91
CA GLU A 77 -11.87 15.43 -14.75
C GLU A 77 -13.34 15.65 -15.12
N ASN A 78 -14.22 14.81 -14.58
CA ASN A 78 -15.66 14.90 -14.79
C ASN A 78 -16.39 15.09 -13.45
N PRO A 79 -16.55 16.31 -12.97
CA PRO A 79 -17.21 16.58 -11.67
C PRO A 79 -18.70 16.15 -11.64
N GLN A 80 -19.32 15.87 -12.79
CA GLN A 80 -20.70 15.38 -12.89
C GLN A 80 -20.79 13.85 -12.76
N GLY A 81 -19.71 13.11 -12.87
CA GLY A 81 -19.68 11.67 -12.58
C GLY A 81 -20.03 11.43 -11.12
N ILE A 82 -20.96 10.51 -10.86
CA ILE A 82 -21.44 10.25 -9.50
C ILE A 82 -20.65 9.15 -8.79
N LEU A 83 -19.79 8.40 -9.49
CA LEU A 83 -19.00 7.30 -8.93
C LEU A 83 -17.53 7.66 -8.79
N GLY A 84 -16.99 7.48 -7.59
CA GLY A 84 -15.56 7.52 -7.30
C GLY A 84 -14.92 6.12 -7.31
N TYR A 85 -13.59 6.06 -7.27
CA TYR A 85 -12.86 4.78 -7.31
C TYR A 85 -13.15 3.90 -6.08
N GLY A 86 -13.22 4.47 -4.88
CA GLY A 86 -13.48 3.70 -3.65
C GLY A 86 -14.85 3.03 -3.66
N GLU A 87 -15.89 3.75 -4.12
CA GLU A 87 -17.22 3.20 -4.33
C GLU A 87 -17.21 2.07 -5.37
N LEU A 88 -16.55 2.31 -6.51
CA LEU A 88 -16.44 1.33 -7.58
C LEU A 88 -15.72 0.06 -7.13
N MET A 89 -14.65 0.16 -6.32
CA MET A 89 -13.98 -1.02 -5.76
C MET A 89 -14.90 -1.81 -4.83
N SER A 90 -15.68 -1.13 -3.98
CA SER A 90 -16.69 -1.78 -3.12
C SER A 90 -17.74 -2.52 -3.95
N LEU A 91 -18.27 -1.86 -5.00
CA LEU A 91 -19.27 -2.46 -5.88
C LEU A 91 -18.72 -3.65 -6.70
N MET A 92 -17.46 -3.59 -7.13
CA MET A 92 -16.79 -4.73 -7.77
C MET A 92 -16.76 -5.93 -6.84
N LEU A 93 -16.33 -5.75 -5.61
CA LEU A 93 -16.24 -6.84 -4.61
C LEU A 93 -17.60 -7.41 -4.24
N GLN A 94 -18.61 -6.57 -4.11
CA GLN A 94 -19.98 -7.00 -3.79
C GLN A 94 -20.68 -7.72 -4.94
N ARG A 95 -20.31 -7.47 -6.21
CA ARG A 95 -21.08 -7.87 -7.39
C ARG A 95 -20.36 -8.82 -8.35
N ALA A 96 -19.06 -9.10 -8.13
CA ALA A 96 -18.26 -9.94 -9.01
C ALA A 96 -17.61 -11.11 -8.29
N ARG A 97 -17.42 -12.21 -9.00
CA ARG A 97 -16.74 -13.43 -8.52
C ARG A 97 -15.33 -13.56 -9.10
N THR A 98 -15.08 -12.93 -10.25
CA THR A 98 -13.83 -13.05 -10.98
C THR A 98 -13.30 -11.66 -11.37
N ALA A 99 -12.01 -11.59 -11.69
CA ALA A 99 -11.37 -10.34 -12.12
C ALA A 99 -12.07 -9.76 -13.37
N ARG A 100 -12.42 -10.59 -14.35
CA ARG A 100 -13.12 -10.12 -15.57
C ARG A 100 -14.55 -9.64 -15.27
N GLU A 101 -15.27 -10.29 -14.37
CA GLU A 101 -16.58 -9.80 -13.92
C GLU A 101 -16.43 -8.46 -13.20
N ALA A 102 -15.42 -8.30 -12.36
CA ALA A 102 -15.13 -7.05 -11.67
C ALA A 102 -14.84 -5.91 -12.65
N ILE A 103 -14.03 -6.15 -13.70
CA ILE A 103 -13.79 -5.16 -14.76
C ILE A 103 -15.10 -4.81 -15.47
N ARG A 104 -15.97 -5.79 -15.80
CA ARG A 104 -17.28 -5.52 -16.44
C ARG A 104 -18.21 -4.72 -15.53
N VAL A 105 -18.29 -5.05 -14.24
CA VAL A 105 -19.06 -4.27 -13.24
C VAL A 105 -18.57 -2.84 -13.20
N PHE A 106 -17.26 -2.65 -13.04
CA PHE A 106 -16.62 -1.33 -12.99
C PHE A 106 -16.94 -0.50 -14.25
N THR A 107 -16.63 -1.03 -15.42
CA THR A 107 -16.74 -0.30 -16.68
C THR A 107 -18.19 -0.06 -17.09
N GLY A 108 -19.10 -1.00 -16.79
CA GLY A 108 -20.54 -0.83 -16.99
C GLY A 108 -21.13 0.28 -16.13
N LEU A 109 -20.77 0.33 -14.84
CA LEU A 109 -21.19 1.40 -13.95
C LEU A 109 -20.61 2.75 -14.36
N VAL A 110 -19.32 2.80 -14.73
CA VAL A 110 -18.68 4.02 -15.25
C VAL A 110 -19.38 4.52 -16.51
N SER A 111 -19.68 3.61 -17.47
CA SER A 111 -20.38 3.98 -18.71
C SER A 111 -21.75 4.61 -18.45
N GLN A 112 -22.47 4.08 -17.46
CA GLN A 112 -23.85 4.52 -17.17
C GLN A 112 -23.91 5.78 -16.31
N TYR A 113 -23.03 5.89 -15.27
CA TYR A 113 -23.12 6.89 -14.23
C TYR A 113 -21.98 7.92 -14.22
N GLY A 114 -20.95 7.70 -15.02
CA GLY A 114 -19.77 8.53 -15.14
C GLY A 114 -18.77 8.34 -14.00
N TYR A 115 -17.48 8.44 -14.35
CA TYR A 115 -16.38 8.46 -13.40
C TYR A 115 -16.10 9.91 -12.97
N GLY A 116 -16.25 10.17 -11.69
CA GLY A 116 -16.23 11.53 -11.14
C GLY A 116 -15.00 11.83 -10.27
N ASP A 117 -13.96 11.04 -10.33
CA ASP A 117 -12.75 11.19 -9.50
C ASP A 117 -11.52 11.53 -10.38
N VAL A 118 -10.37 11.73 -9.73
CA VAL A 118 -9.05 11.87 -10.40
C VAL A 118 -8.62 10.54 -11.02
N GLY A 119 -7.50 10.51 -11.73
CA GLY A 119 -6.99 9.27 -12.32
C GLY A 119 -6.68 8.19 -11.29
N GLU A 120 -6.96 6.93 -11.64
CA GLU A 120 -6.81 5.78 -10.74
C GLU A 120 -6.21 4.57 -11.44
N SER A 121 -5.26 3.92 -10.76
CA SER A 121 -4.75 2.59 -11.12
C SER A 121 -5.33 1.57 -10.15
N ILE A 122 -6.03 0.55 -10.64
CA ILE A 122 -6.67 -0.48 -9.84
C ILE A 122 -6.05 -1.83 -10.17
N SER A 123 -5.48 -2.50 -9.18
CA SER A 123 -5.10 -3.92 -9.27
C SER A 123 -6.30 -4.79 -8.93
N ILE A 124 -6.56 -5.78 -9.77
CA ILE A 124 -7.70 -6.71 -9.63
C ILE A 124 -7.15 -8.13 -9.80
N ALA A 125 -7.38 -9.02 -8.84
CA ALA A 125 -7.00 -10.41 -9.01
C ALA A 125 -8.02 -11.36 -8.39
N ASP A 126 -8.16 -12.50 -9.05
CA ASP A 126 -8.86 -13.67 -8.54
C ASP A 126 -7.89 -14.86 -8.43
N THR A 127 -8.41 -16.08 -8.43
CA THR A 127 -7.62 -17.32 -8.35
C THR A 127 -6.89 -17.70 -9.64
N ARG A 128 -7.14 -16.99 -10.75
CA ARG A 128 -6.64 -17.32 -12.10
C ARG A 128 -5.88 -16.18 -12.76
N GLU A 129 -6.31 -14.95 -12.57
CA GLU A 129 -5.83 -13.79 -13.31
C GLU A 129 -5.52 -12.61 -12.39
N ALA A 130 -4.58 -11.78 -12.81
CA ALA A 130 -4.30 -10.47 -12.23
C ALA A 130 -4.29 -9.40 -13.32
N TRP A 131 -4.89 -8.25 -13.05
CA TRP A 131 -5.06 -7.14 -13.97
C TRP A 131 -4.66 -5.81 -13.34
N ILE A 132 -4.18 -4.89 -14.14
CA ILE A 132 -4.12 -3.46 -13.80
C ILE A 132 -5.11 -2.75 -14.72
N LEU A 133 -6.05 -2.02 -14.12
CA LEU A 133 -6.98 -1.14 -14.80
C LEU A 133 -6.61 0.30 -14.48
N GLU A 134 -6.43 1.14 -15.47
CA GLU A 134 -6.21 2.58 -15.33
C GLU A 134 -7.36 3.37 -15.95
N ILE A 135 -7.83 4.40 -15.24
CA ILE A 135 -8.97 5.21 -15.63
C ILE A 135 -8.71 6.69 -15.37
N VAL A 136 -9.28 7.52 -16.24
CA VAL A 136 -9.50 8.96 -16.03
C VAL A 136 -10.93 9.30 -16.42
N GLY A 137 -11.41 10.47 -16.02
CA GLY A 137 -12.72 10.97 -16.45
C GLY A 137 -12.77 11.26 -17.94
N SER A 138 -13.98 11.56 -18.44
CA SER A 138 -14.27 11.90 -19.85
C SER A 138 -14.39 13.40 -20.11
N GLY A 139 -13.90 14.23 -19.16
CA GLY A 139 -14.03 15.69 -19.21
C GLY A 139 -15.40 16.17 -18.73
N ARG A 140 -15.48 17.45 -18.40
CA ARG A 140 -16.71 18.10 -17.91
C ARG A 140 -17.87 17.91 -18.87
N GLY A 141 -18.98 17.35 -18.37
CA GLY A 141 -20.18 17.05 -19.14
C GLY A 141 -20.07 15.80 -20.02
N GLY A 142 -18.93 15.10 -20.02
CA GLY A 142 -18.75 13.82 -20.70
C GLY A 142 -19.50 12.70 -19.97
N LYS A 143 -19.89 11.68 -20.72
CA LYS A 143 -20.44 10.43 -20.16
C LYS A 143 -19.34 9.38 -20.06
N GLY A 144 -19.42 8.52 -19.04
CA GLY A 144 -18.47 7.42 -18.87
C GLY A 144 -17.14 7.85 -18.30
N GLY A 145 -16.08 7.25 -18.80
CA GLY A 145 -14.68 7.47 -18.47
C GLY A 145 -13.79 6.98 -19.61
N VAL A 146 -12.49 7.22 -19.49
CA VAL A 146 -11.48 6.73 -20.42
C VAL A 146 -10.58 5.77 -19.67
N TRP A 147 -10.53 4.52 -20.07
CA TRP A 147 -9.85 3.46 -19.31
C TRP A 147 -9.19 2.42 -20.19
N VAL A 148 -8.22 1.74 -19.62
CA VAL A 148 -7.56 0.56 -20.17
C VAL A 148 -7.26 -0.43 -19.05
N ALA A 149 -7.47 -1.72 -19.29
CA ALA A 149 -7.13 -2.80 -18.38
C ALA A 149 -6.21 -3.79 -19.09
N VAL A 150 -5.08 -4.12 -18.48
CA VAL A 150 -4.10 -5.06 -19.01
C VAL A 150 -3.89 -6.20 -18.03
N ARG A 151 -4.00 -7.44 -18.53
CA ARG A 151 -3.69 -8.65 -17.76
C ARG A 151 -2.19 -8.72 -17.51
N ILE A 152 -1.80 -9.00 -16.28
CA ILE A 152 -0.41 -9.27 -15.95
C ILE A 152 -0.12 -10.73 -16.28
N PRO A 153 0.90 -11.03 -17.09
CA PRO A 153 1.23 -12.39 -17.46
C PRO A 153 1.53 -13.28 -16.25
N ASP A 154 1.17 -14.55 -16.34
CA ASP A 154 1.40 -15.51 -15.28
C ASP A 154 2.89 -15.59 -14.92
N GLY A 155 3.20 -15.67 -13.64
CA GLY A 155 4.57 -15.70 -13.14
C GLY A 155 5.28 -14.35 -13.11
N GLN A 156 4.60 -13.24 -13.43
CA GLN A 156 5.18 -11.90 -13.36
C GLN A 156 4.68 -11.11 -12.14
N ILE A 157 5.44 -10.09 -11.77
CA ILE A 157 5.07 -9.06 -10.80
C ILE A 157 4.96 -7.71 -11.50
N ALA A 158 3.94 -6.95 -11.15
CA ALA A 158 3.73 -5.57 -11.58
C ALA A 158 3.66 -4.65 -10.36
N CYS A 159 3.90 -3.36 -10.58
CA CYS A 159 3.82 -2.34 -9.54
C CYS A 159 3.34 -1.02 -10.12
N HIS A 160 2.40 -0.39 -9.44
CA HIS A 160 2.03 1.01 -9.64
C HIS A 160 2.10 1.77 -8.30
N ALA A 161 2.36 3.05 -8.35
CA ALA A 161 2.62 3.86 -7.17
C ALA A 161 2.34 5.35 -7.44
N ASN A 162 1.07 5.73 -7.47
CA ASN A 162 0.57 7.09 -7.71
C ASN A 162 1.03 7.73 -9.05
N GLN A 163 1.24 6.89 -10.08
CA GLN A 163 1.53 7.30 -11.44
C GLN A 163 0.96 6.24 -12.40
N SER A 164 0.31 6.67 -13.47
CA SER A 164 -0.15 5.78 -14.55
C SER A 164 1.04 5.02 -15.14
N ARG A 165 0.86 3.73 -15.41
CA ARG A 165 1.93 2.81 -15.81
C ARG A 165 1.71 2.18 -17.18
N ILE A 166 0.45 2.10 -17.66
CA ILE A 166 0.14 1.45 -18.92
C ILE A 166 0.60 2.35 -20.07
N GLY A 167 1.59 1.85 -20.82
CA GLY A 167 2.09 2.49 -22.04
C GLY A 167 1.31 2.02 -23.27
N GLU A 168 2.01 1.38 -24.18
CA GLU A 168 1.40 0.64 -25.31
C GLU A 168 0.69 -0.60 -24.76
N PHE A 169 -0.41 -0.97 -25.38
CA PHE A 169 -1.20 -2.13 -24.98
C PHE A 169 -1.74 -2.89 -26.21
N PRO A 170 -1.94 -4.23 -26.12
CA PRO A 170 -2.29 -5.07 -27.25
C PRO A 170 -3.78 -4.95 -27.60
N ARG A 171 -4.14 -4.00 -28.46
CA ARG A 171 -5.54 -3.69 -28.82
C ARG A 171 -6.29 -4.82 -29.52
N SER A 172 -5.56 -5.69 -30.20
CA SER A 172 -6.13 -6.85 -30.93
C SER A 172 -6.25 -8.11 -30.06
N ASP A 173 -5.91 -8.03 -28.76
CA ASP A 173 -5.89 -9.18 -27.85
C ASP A 173 -6.90 -8.98 -26.68
N PRO A 174 -8.20 -9.29 -26.92
CA PRO A 174 -9.23 -9.12 -25.90
C PRO A 174 -9.08 -10.08 -24.70
N GLU A 175 -8.25 -11.11 -24.82
CA GLU A 175 -7.94 -12.00 -23.70
C GLU A 175 -7.00 -11.33 -22.69
N ASN A 176 -6.12 -10.43 -23.13
CA ASN A 176 -5.12 -9.81 -22.28
C ASN A 176 -5.25 -8.28 -22.20
N CYS A 177 -6.19 -7.68 -22.93
CA CYS A 177 -6.41 -6.24 -22.90
C CYS A 177 -7.87 -5.87 -23.16
N LEU A 178 -8.42 -5.03 -22.28
CA LEU A 178 -9.74 -4.42 -22.42
C LEU A 178 -9.59 -2.90 -22.33
N TYR A 179 -10.37 -2.14 -23.08
CA TYR A 179 -10.26 -0.69 -23.07
C TYR A 179 -11.56 -0.01 -23.54
N SER A 180 -11.73 1.26 -23.18
CA SER A 180 -12.87 2.07 -23.63
C SER A 180 -12.72 2.44 -25.13
N GLU A 181 -13.83 2.43 -25.87
CA GLU A 181 -13.83 2.75 -27.30
C GLU A 181 -13.20 4.11 -27.61
N ASN A 182 -13.34 5.06 -26.69
CA ASN A 182 -12.82 6.42 -26.82
C ASN A 182 -11.36 6.59 -26.33
N VAL A 183 -10.65 5.51 -25.99
CA VAL A 183 -9.31 5.57 -25.35
C VAL A 183 -8.26 6.35 -26.15
N GLU A 184 -8.35 6.39 -27.46
CA GLU A 184 -7.45 7.18 -28.30
C GLU A 184 -8.11 8.44 -28.83
N SER A 185 -9.37 8.32 -29.33
CA SER A 185 -10.08 9.44 -29.95
C SER A 185 -10.29 10.61 -28.98
N PHE A 186 -10.46 10.34 -27.69
CA PHE A 186 -10.54 11.39 -26.68
C PHE A 186 -9.21 12.15 -26.54
N ALA A 187 -8.07 11.45 -26.50
CA ALA A 187 -6.76 12.08 -26.46
C ALA A 187 -6.48 12.93 -27.72
N VAL A 188 -6.86 12.41 -28.90
CA VAL A 188 -6.77 13.15 -30.17
C VAL A 188 -7.62 14.42 -30.13
N SER A 189 -8.88 14.32 -29.67
CA SER A 189 -9.80 15.47 -29.58
C SER A 189 -9.31 16.58 -28.65
N LYS A 190 -8.47 16.22 -27.66
CA LYS A 190 -7.84 17.15 -26.72
C LYS A 190 -6.45 17.63 -27.16
N GLY A 191 -5.93 17.15 -28.29
CA GLY A 191 -4.57 17.47 -28.74
C GLY A 191 -3.45 16.84 -27.88
N TRP A 192 -3.76 15.81 -27.10
CA TRP A 192 -2.77 15.12 -26.26
C TRP A 192 -2.03 14.01 -26.99
N TYR A 193 -2.56 13.58 -28.11
CA TYR A 193 -1.97 12.63 -29.02
C TYR A 193 -2.25 13.00 -30.47
N ASP A 194 -1.22 12.90 -31.30
CA ASP A 194 -1.32 13.07 -32.76
C ASP A 194 -0.95 11.74 -33.45
N PRO A 195 -1.91 11.02 -34.04
CA PRO A 195 -1.63 9.77 -34.73
C PRO A 195 -0.75 9.94 -35.98
N LYS A 196 -0.63 11.17 -36.52
CA LYS A 196 0.23 11.48 -37.68
C LYS A 196 1.68 11.70 -37.31
N ALA A 197 2.00 11.83 -35.99
CA ALA A 197 3.37 12.04 -35.52
C ALA A 197 4.28 10.80 -35.59
N GLY A 198 3.77 9.65 -36.05
CA GLY A 198 4.53 8.42 -36.26
C GLY A 198 5.01 7.71 -34.99
N ARG A 199 4.47 8.08 -33.84
CA ARG A 199 4.74 7.43 -32.55
C ARG A 199 3.53 6.66 -32.06
N PRO A 200 3.74 5.52 -31.36
CA PRO A 200 2.62 4.73 -30.85
C PRO A 200 1.86 5.49 -29.74
N PHE A 201 0.57 5.18 -29.61
CA PHE A 201 -0.23 5.68 -28.51
C PHE A 201 0.19 5.00 -27.20
N ARG A 202 0.45 5.79 -26.16
CA ARG A 202 0.75 5.34 -24.80
C ARG A 202 -0.19 6.01 -23.82
N PHE A 203 -0.93 5.20 -23.05
CA PHE A 203 -1.98 5.70 -22.15
C PHE A 203 -1.41 6.71 -21.14
N PHE A 204 -0.33 6.36 -20.43
CA PHE A 204 0.25 7.25 -19.41
C PHE A 204 0.78 8.57 -20.00
N GLU A 205 1.31 8.56 -21.25
CA GLU A 205 1.80 9.79 -21.90
C GLU A 205 0.64 10.72 -22.28
N ALA A 206 -0.45 10.15 -22.74
CA ALA A 206 -1.63 10.91 -23.12
C ALA A 206 -2.36 11.47 -21.90
N TYR A 207 -2.60 10.65 -20.88
CA TYR A 207 -3.53 10.99 -19.78
C TYR A 207 -2.87 11.41 -18.47
N SER A 208 -1.65 10.99 -18.17
CA SER A 208 -0.92 11.29 -16.94
C SER A 208 0.58 11.42 -17.18
N PRO A 209 1.03 12.42 -17.95
CA PRO A 209 2.45 12.60 -18.23
C PRO A 209 3.22 12.86 -16.94
N ALA A 210 4.28 12.09 -16.69
CA ALA A 210 5.07 12.17 -15.48
C ALA A 210 5.91 13.46 -15.43
N THR A 211 5.69 14.28 -14.42
CA THR A 211 6.56 15.41 -14.09
C THR A 211 7.85 14.94 -13.41
N PRO A 212 8.92 15.75 -13.33
CA PRO A 212 10.13 15.40 -12.57
C PRO A 212 9.86 15.03 -11.11
N VAL A 213 8.92 15.72 -10.45
CA VAL A 213 8.50 15.40 -9.08
C VAL A 213 7.81 14.03 -9.02
N LYS A 214 6.89 13.77 -9.95
CA LYS A 214 6.19 12.47 -10.02
C LYS A 214 7.17 11.32 -10.25
N ARG A 215 8.14 11.48 -11.16
CA ARG A 215 9.19 10.46 -11.35
C ARG A 215 9.93 10.18 -10.04
N ARG A 216 10.32 11.23 -9.31
CA ARG A 216 11.04 11.09 -8.02
C ARG A 216 10.20 10.39 -6.95
N VAL A 217 8.97 10.82 -6.73
CA VAL A 217 8.14 10.31 -5.62
C VAL A 217 7.38 9.04 -5.96
N CYS A 218 7.13 8.74 -7.25
CA CYS A 218 6.33 7.60 -7.69
C CYS A 218 7.20 6.49 -8.33
N ASP A 219 7.94 6.82 -9.39
CA ASP A 219 8.67 5.81 -10.15
C ASP A 219 9.88 5.24 -9.40
N THR A 220 10.43 5.94 -8.40
CA THR A 220 11.47 5.37 -7.51
C THR A 220 10.92 4.15 -6.76
N ARG A 221 9.66 4.17 -6.29
CA ARG A 221 9.01 3.02 -5.67
C ARG A 221 8.86 1.84 -6.65
N VAL A 222 8.39 2.12 -7.86
CA VAL A 222 8.28 1.12 -8.93
C VAL A 222 9.64 0.48 -9.23
N TRP A 223 10.67 1.32 -9.43
CA TRP A 223 12.04 0.85 -9.63
C TRP A 223 12.48 -0.08 -8.50
N SER A 224 12.24 0.32 -7.26
CA SER A 224 12.70 -0.44 -6.11
C SER A 224 12.03 -1.81 -5.99
N VAL A 225 10.72 -1.90 -6.20
CA VAL A 225 10.00 -3.19 -6.22
C VAL A 225 10.54 -4.08 -7.34
N LEU A 226 10.61 -3.57 -8.58
CA LEU A 226 11.01 -4.37 -9.72
C LEU A 226 12.47 -4.84 -9.62
N ARG A 227 13.41 -3.96 -9.20
CA ARG A 227 14.81 -4.35 -9.00
C ARG A 227 15.03 -5.36 -7.88
N ARG A 228 14.19 -5.32 -6.82
CA ARG A 228 14.27 -6.26 -5.69
C ARG A 228 13.64 -7.61 -6.03
N ALA A 229 12.60 -7.62 -6.87
CA ALA A 229 11.98 -8.84 -7.36
C ALA A 229 12.84 -9.52 -8.46
N ALA A 230 13.46 -8.74 -9.32
CA ALA A 230 14.25 -9.22 -10.46
C ALA A 230 15.63 -8.51 -10.53
N PRO A 231 16.54 -8.73 -9.57
CA PRO A 231 17.86 -8.09 -9.54
C PRO A 231 18.70 -8.40 -10.77
N SER A 232 18.51 -9.54 -11.43
CA SER A 232 19.20 -9.90 -12.68
C SER A 232 18.99 -8.88 -13.81
N LEU A 233 17.87 -8.15 -13.82
CA LEU A 233 17.57 -7.14 -14.83
C LEU A 233 18.43 -5.88 -14.69
N ARG A 234 19.09 -5.65 -13.56
CA ARG A 234 19.95 -4.48 -13.29
C ARG A 234 19.31 -3.15 -13.73
N LEU A 235 18.04 -2.94 -13.38
CA LEU A 235 17.27 -1.77 -13.78
C LEU A 235 17.98 -0.47 -13.37
N SER A 236 18.28 0.39 -14.35
CA SER A 236 18.90 1.69 -14.11
C SER A 236 17.95 2.63 -13.33
N PRO A 237 18.45 3.43 -12.37
CA PRO A 237 17.69 4.48 -11.72
C PRO A 237 17.49 5.73 -12.58
N ASP A 238 18.01 5.78 -13.81
CA ASP A 238 18.07 6.99 -14.62
C ASP A 238 16.69 7.56 -14.96
N TYR A 239 15.68 6.71 -15.12
CA TYR A 239 14.33 7.18 -15.45
C TYR A 239 13.74 8.04 -14.32
N HIS A 240 13.74 7.57 -13.07
CA HIS A 240 13.20 8.36 -11.97
C HIS A 240 14.13 9.51 -11.53
N ARG A 241 15.41 9.46 -11.92
CA ARG A 241 16.32 10.61 -11.83
C ARG A 241 16.05 11.68 -12.89
N GLY A 242 15.19 11.39 -13.87
CA GLY A 242 14.89 12.33 -14.96
C GLY A 242 16.04 12.51 -15.95
N ARG A 243 16.91 11.52 -16.10
CA ARG A 243 18.02 11.59 -17.06
C ARG A 243 17.46 11.61 -18.50
N PRO A 244 17.97 12.48 -19.39
CA PRO A 244 17.54 12.53 -20.79
C PRO A 244 17.72 11.17 -21.47
N GLY A 245 16.70 10.73 -22.25
CA GLY A 245 16.72 9.46 -22.98
C GLY A 245 16.43 8.21 -22.17
N ALA A 246 16.32 8.31 -20.83
CA ALA A 246 15.97 7.17 -19.99
C ALA A 246 14.53 6.70 -20.27
N GLN A 247 14.36 5.39 -20.42
CA GLN A 247 13.06 4.77 -20.72
C GLN A 247 12.28 4.44 -19.45
N PRO A 248 10.94 4.51 -19.48
CA PRO A 248 10.08 4.06 -18.40
C PRO A 248 10.35 2.61 -18.02
N TYR A 249 10.15 2.27 -16.76
CA TYR A 249 10.25 0.88 -16.30
C TYR A 249 9.15 0.02 -16.95
N PRO A 250 9.41 -1.28 -17.20
CA PRO A 250 8.39 -2.20 -17.72
C PRO A 250 7.18 -2.26 -16.79
N LEU A 251 5.99 -2.51 -17.33
CA LEU A 251 4.76 -2.65 -16.55
C LEU A 251 4.87 -3.81 -15.56
N SER A 252 5.45 -4.93 -16.01
CA SER A 252 5.67 -6.13 -15.23
C SER A 252 7.01 -6.78 -15.57
N VAL A 253 7.53 -7.61 -14.67
CA VAL A 253 8.77 -8.38 -14.84
C VAL A 253 8.61 -9.79 -14.30
N VAL A 254 9.37 -10.73 -14.85
CA VAL A 254 9.53 -12.07 -14.24
C VAL A 254 10.47 -11.92 -13.05
N PRO A 255 10.06 -12.25 -11.83
CA PRO A 255 10.96 -12.21 -10.68
C PRO A 255 12.00 -13.32 -10.76
N ASP A 256 13.22 -13.10 -10.23
CA ASP A 256 14.30 -14.10 -10.26
C ASP A 256 13.98 -15.36 -9.44
N LYS A 257 13.02 -15.28 -8.53
CA LYS A 257 12.48 -16.41 -7.76
C LYS A 257 10.97 -16.23 -7.54
N LYS A 258 10.28 -17.33 -7.25
CA LYS A 258 8.89 -17.26 -6.78
C LYS A 258 8.83 -16.49 -5.46
N LEU A 259 7.95 -15.49 -5.39
CA LEU A 259 7.78 -14.66 -4.20
C LEU A 259 6.78 -15.30 -3.23
N SER A 260 7.22 -15.47 -1.99
CA SER A 260 6.37 -15.83 -0.86
C SER A 260 5.64 -14.59 -0.30
N PRO A 261 4.62 -14.76 0.56
CA PRO A 261 4.03 -13.63 1.28
C PRO A 261 5.09 -12.82 2.06
N GLY A 262 6.02 -13.49 2.73
CA GLY A 262 7.12 -12.84 3.46
C GLY A 262 8.06 -12.02 2.55
N ASP A 263 8.31 -12.45 1.32
CA ASP A 263 9.06 -11.64 0.34
C ASP A 263 8.28 -10.36 -0.01
N VAL A 264 6.95 -10.45 -0.15
CA VAL A 264 6.10 -9.29 -0.43
C VAL A 264 6.02 -8.35 0.77
N PHE A 265 5.94 -8.86 2.01
CA PHE A 265 6.07 -8.04 3.22
C PHE A 265 7.36 -7.22 3.19
N ALA A 266 8.47 -7.85 2.82
CA ALA A 266 9.76 -7.17 2.71
C ALA A 266 9.76 -6.09 1.61
N LEU A 267 9.05 -6.27 0.49
CA LEU A 267 8.91 -5.22 -0.53
C LEU A 267 8.17 -4.00 0.00
N LEU A 268 7.13 -4.19 0.83
CA LEU A 268 6.38 -3.09 1.44
C LEU A 268 7.15 -2.32 2.53
N ARG A 269 8.24 -2.90 3.04
CA ARG A 269 9.10 -2.33 4.09
C ARG A 269 10.33 -1.61 3.55
N ASP A 270 10.29 -1.18 2.31
CA ASP A 270 11.44 -0.62 1.60
C ASP A 270 11.63 0.89 1.89
N HIS A 271 12.87 1.25 2.23
CA HIS A 271 13.35 2.65 2.32
C HIS A 271 14.58 2.86 1.41
N TYR A 272 14.68 2.06 0.34
CA TYR A 272 15.78 2.07 -0.64
C TYR A 272 17.13 1.66 -0.06
N GLU A 273 17.15 0.87 1.02
CA GLU A 273 18.37 0.44 1.70
C GLU A 273 19.35 -0.22 0.72
N GLY A 274 20.64 0.08 0.90
CA GLY A 274 21.72 -0.44 0.06
C GLY A 274 21.80 0.18 -1.33
N THR A 275 21.14 1.32 -1.57
CA THR A 275 21.24 2.08 -2.83
C THR A 275 21.71 3.51 -2.58
N ASP A 276 21.95 4.27 -3.66
CA ASP A 276 22.23 5.72 -3.58
C ASP A 276 21.05 6.53 -2.99
N PHE A 277 19.86 5.91 -2.87
CA PHE A 277 18.65 6.51 -2.34
C PHE A 277 18.33 6.05 -0.92
N ASP A 278 19.27 5.35 -0.26
CA ASP A 278 19.09 4.82 1.10
C ASP A 278 18.71 5.93 2.08
N MET A 279 17.43 5.95 2.47
CA MET A 279 16.87 7.00 3.31
C MET A 279 17.33 6.91 4.77
N THR A 280 18.04 5.84 5.15
CA THR A 280 18.66 5.71 6.49
C THR A 280 20.01 6.40 6.57
N LYS A 281 20.50 6.96 5.47
CA LYS A 281 21.80 7.62 5.36
C LYS A 281 21.67 9.13 5.14
N GLY A 282 22.76 9.83 5.35
CA GLY A 282 22.83 11.26 5.13
C GLY A 282 22.38 12.10 6.35
N VAL A 283 22.48 13.40 6.19
CA VAL A 283 22.10 14.37 7.23
C VAL A 283 20.60 14.39 7.48
N ASP A 284 19.85 14.14 6.44
CA ASP A 284 18.40 14.11 6.42
C ASP A 284 17.80 12.91 7.18
N ALA A 285 18.60 11.86 7.41
CA ALA A 285 18.24 10.74 8.28
C ALA A 285 18.48 11.03 9.78
N GLY A 286 19.08 12.16 10.10
CA GLY A 286 19.41 12.53 11.48
C GLY A 286 20.47 11.63 12.13
N PRO A 287 20.72 11.81 13.44
CA PRO A 287 21.78 11.08 14.13
C PRO A 287 21.54 9.57 14.24
N PHE A 288 20.30 9.14 14.20
CA PHE A 288 19.93 7.73 14.41
C PHE A 288 19.40 7.03 13.14
N GLY A 289 19.63 7.63 11.95
CA GLY A 289 19.35 6.98 10.67
C GLY A 289 17.87 6.75 10.40
N SER A 290 16.99 7.67 10.80
CA SER A 290 15.56 7.57 10.52
C SER A 290 15.26 7.78 9.04
N PRO A 291 14.55 6.85 8.37
CA PRO A 291 14.22 6.99 6.95
C PRO A 291 13.05 7.94 6.70
N TYR A 292 12.37 8.38 7.74
CA TYR A 292 11.15 9.18 7.61
C TYR A 292 11.44 10.64 7.30
N ARG A 293 10.62 11.20 6.38
CA ARG A 293 10.70 12.61 5.99
C ARG A 293 9.38 13.29 6.32
N TRP A 294 9.47 14.40 7.03
CA TRP A 294 8.30 15.21 7.34
C TRP A 294 7.72 15.85 6.08
N ARG A 295 6.39 15.93 6.01
CA ARG A 295 5.70 16.65 4.94
C ARG A 295 5.89 18.17 5.04
N PRO A 296 5.96 18.91 3.91
CA PRO A 296 5.74 18.46 2.54
C PRO A 296 6.95 17.71 1.94
N LEU A 297 6.69 16.85 0.95
CA LEU A 297 7.76 16.14 0.23
C LEU A 297 8.55 17.02 -0.73
N THR A 298 8.03 18.19 -1.08
CA THR A 298 8.66 19.13 -2.00
C THR A 298 8.86 20.47 -1.34
N TRP A 299 9.94 21.14 -1.69
CA TRP A 299 10.24 22.51 -1.23
C TRP A 299 10.98 23.31 -2.28
N LYS A 300 11.04 24.61 -2.11
CA LYS A 300 11.77 25.53 -2.98
C LYS A 300 12.80 26.27 -2.14
N LEU A 301 14.05 26.31 -2.62
CA LEU A 301 15.15 27.04 -2.01
C LEU A 301 15.92 27.77 -3.12
N ASP A 302 16.15 29.07 -2.95
CA ASP A 302 16.86 29.94 -3.90
C ASP A 302 16.35 29.81 -5.35
N GLY A 303 15.02 29.69 -5.49
CA GLY A 303 14.38 29.56 -6.78
C GLY A 303 14.36 28.14 -7.38
N VAL A 304 15.10 27.21 -6.80
CA VAL A 304 15.21 25.80 -7.25
C VAL A 304 14.21 24.92 -6.51
N GLN A 305 13.52 24.06 -7.26
CA GLN A 305 12.58 23.07 -6.71
C GLN A 305 13.33 21.80 -6.32
N TYR A 306 13.05 21.30 -5.12
CA TYR A 306 13.59 20.06 -4.55
C TYR A 306 12.45 19.12 -4.16
N ALA A 307 12.76 17.83 -4.05
CA ALA A 307 11.84 16.81 -3.55
C ALA A 307 12.62 15.69 -2.83
N TRP A 308 12.04 15.18 -1.74
CA TRP A 308 12.41 13.88 -1.17
C TRP A 308 11.93 12.74 -2.08
N GLU A 309 12.56 11.58 -1.97
CA GLU A 309 11.98 10.32 -2.36
C GLU A 309 10.80 9.99 -1.42
N ARG A 310 9.81 9.23 -1.92
CA ARG A 310 8.74 8.65 -1.12
C ARG A 310 8.91 7.13 -1.12
N PRO A 311 9.23 6.50 0.01
CA PRO A 311 9.35 5.05 0.08
C PRO A 311 7.98 4.37 0.10
N PHE A 312 7.95 3.02 0.02
CA PHE A 312 6.74 2.26 0.30
C PHE A 312 6.38 2.31 1.78
N SER A 313 7.37 2.11 2.65
CA SER A 313 7.14 2.29 4.08
C SER A 313 7.16 3.77 4.45
N THR A 314 6.08 4.23 5.04
CA THR A 314 5.94 5.63 5.45
C THR A 314 5.10 5.72 6.73
N GLN A 315 5.45 6.68 7.58
CA GLN A 315 4.79 6.93 8.87
C GLN A 315 3.31 7.31 8.78
N GLN A 316 2.79 7.58 7.60
CA GLN A 316 1.39 7.97 7.38
C GLN A 316 0.53 6.82 6.84
N THR A 317 1.04 5.60 6.81
CA THR A 317 0.26 4.44 6.40
C THR A 317 -0.87 4.21 7.41
N GLY A 318 -2.11 4.17 6.98
CA GLY A 318 -3.25 3.80 7.83
C GLY A 318 -3.32 2.29 8.00
N PHE A 319 -3.21 1.56 6.88
CA PHE A 319 -3.16 0.11 6.84
C PHE A 319 -2.48 -0.39 5.58
N SER A 320 -2.07 -1.65 5.61
CA SER A 320 -1.53 -2.35 4.45
C SER A 320 -1.96 -3.82 4.47
N PHE A 321 -1.93 -4.48 3.32
CA PHE A 321 -2.21 -5.89 3.25
C PHE A 321 -1.52 -6.59 2.08
N VAL A 322 -1.42 -7.91 2.18
CA VAL A 322 -1.03 -8.81 1.10
C VAL A 322 -2.08 -9.92 1.01
N THR A 323 -2.75 -10.05 -0.13
CA THR A 323 -3.76 -11.09 -0.34
C THR A 323 -3.18 -12.31 -1.05
N GLN A 324 -3.73 -13.48 -0.74
CA GLN A 324 -3.53 -14.71 -1.47
C GLN A 324 -4.87 -15.22 -1.97
N SER A 325 -5.00 -15.42 -3.29
CA SER A 325 -6.13 -16.08 -3.95
C SER A 325 -5.65 -17.40 -4.50
N ARG A 326 -6.16 -18.53 -3.99
CA ARG A 326 -5.57 -19.85 -4.18
C ARG A 326 -6.60 -20.85 -4.71
N ALA A 327 -6.52 -21.14 -6.02
CA ALA A 327 -7.47 -22.00 -6.73
C ALA A 327 -7.54 -23.44 -6.23
N TRP A 328 -6.50 -23.92 -5.53
CA TRP A 328 -6.44 -25.29 -5.01
C TRP A 328 -7.11 -25.49 -3.65
N LEU A 329 -7.69 -24.43 -3.10
CA LEU A 329 -8.43 -24.45 -1.83
C LEU A 329 -9.86 -23.95 -2.04
N PRO A 330 -10.85 -24.46 -1.28
CA PRO A 330 -12.18 -23.87 -1.24
C PRO A 330 -12.13 -22.39 -0.87
N ASN A 331 -13.03 -21.59 -1.43
CA ASN A 331 -13.00 -20.14 -1.27
C ASN A 331 -12.82 -19.64 0.17
N PRO A 332 -13.56 -20.15 1.18
CA PRO A 332 -13.42 -19.66 2.56
C PRO A 332 -12.02 -19.82 3.16
N ILE A 333 -11.26 -20.82 2.67
CA ILE A 333 -9.91 -21.15 3.13
C ILE A 333 -8.87 -20.55 2.18
N GLY A 334 -9.16 -20.55 0.86
CA GLY A 334 -8.25 -20.13 -0.20
C GLY A 334 -7.99 -18.64 -0.22
N GLY A 335 -8.96 -17.81 0.13
CA GLY A 335 -8.81 -16.37 0.26
C GLY A 335 -8.23 -16.00 1.62
N LEU A 336 -7.04 -15.41 1.61
CA LEU A 336 -6.34 -14.99 2.83
C LEU A 336 -5.76 -13.59 2.63
N ALA A 337 -6.09 -12.67 3.53
CA ALA A 337 -5.47 -11.35 3.62
C ALA A 337 -4.53 -11.31 4.82
N TRP A 338 -3.27 -11.04 4.60
CA TRP A 338 -2.31 -10.67 5.62
C TRP A 338 -2.44 -9.17 5.86
N TYR A 339 -3.02 -8.77 6.97
CA TYR A 339 -3.40 -7.39 7.25
C TYR A 339 -2.48 -6.77 8.31
N GLY A 340 -1.97 -5.57 8.05
CA GLY A 340 -1.18 -4.78 8.97
C GLY A 340 -1.76 -3.38 9.11
N VAL A 341 -1.65 -2.80 10.29
CA VAL A 341 -2.05 -1.42 10.59
C VAL A 341 -0.82 -0.56 10.82
N ASP A 342 -0.95 0.75 10.56
CA ASP A 342 0.12 1.72 10.72
C ASP A 342 1.32 1.47 9.79
N ASP A 343 2.48 2.00 10.08
CA ASP A 343 3.72 1.94 9.31
C ASP A 343 4.15 0.51 8.97
N THR A 344 4.33 0.22 7.69
CA THR A 344 4.65 -1.11 7.19
C THR A 344 5.97 -1.67 7.72
N TYR A 345 6.93 -0.80 8.09
CA TYR A 345 8.25 -1.24 8.60
C TYR A 345 8.17 -1.81 10.03
N THR A 346 7.22 -1.32 10.80
CA THR A 346 7.05 -1.68 12.21
C THR A 346 5.77 -2.46 12.49
N THR A 347 4.91 -2.70 11.50
CA THR A 347 3.70 -3.51 11.63
C THR A 347 3.97 -5.00 11.53
N CYS A 348 3.06 -5.84 12.07
CA CYS A 348 2.98 -7.28 11.79
C CYS A 348 1.84 -7.56 10.82
N TYR A 349 2.08 -8.43 9.84
CA TYR A 349 1.05 -8.92 8.95
C TYR A 349 0.33 -10.12 9.57
N LEU A 350 -0.97 -9.96 9.80
CA LEU A 350 -1.82 -10.90 10.54
C LEU A 350 -2.81 -11.59 9.61
N PRO A 351 -3.02 -12.92 9.72
CA PRO A 351 -3.83 -13.68 8.78
C PRO A 351 -5.33 -13.50 9.03
N LEU A 352 -6.06 -13.07 8.00
CA LEU A 352 -7.51 -12.91 7.99
C LEU A 352 -8.08 -13.71 6.82
N TYR A 353 -8.79 -14.81 7.10
CA TYR A 353 -9.40 -15.64 6.07
C TYR A 353 -10.70 -15.01 5.56
N CYS A 354 -10.94 -15.02 4.25
CA CYS A 354 -12.19 -14.47 3.69
C CYS A 354 -13.44 -15.26 4.14
N GLY A 355 -13.25 -16.46 4.68
CA GLY A 355 -14.31 -17.27 5.27
C GLY A 355 -14.71 -16.91 6.70
N MET A 356 -13.96 -16.03 7.37
CA MET A 356 -14.29 -15.62 8.75
C MET A 356 -15.59 -14.78 8.80
N ASP A 357 -16.34 -14.84 9.90
CA ASP A 357 -17.65 -14.20 10.06
C ASP A 357 -17.69 -13.12 11.16
N ALA A 358 -16.63 -12.98 11.94
CA ALA A 358 -16.48 -11.93 12.94
C ALA A 358 -15.09 -11.27 12.85
N LEU A 359 -15.02 -9.99 13.25
CA LEU A 359 -13.78 -9.21 13.27
C LEU A 359 -13.10 -9.25 14.64
N PRO A 360 -11.76 -9.21 14.68
CA PRO A 360 -11.03 -8.88 15.90
C PRO A 360 -11.43 -7.50 16.41
N LYS A 361 -11.74 -7.38 17.69
CA LYS A 361 -12.14 -6.12 18.31
C LYS A 361 -11.05 -5.06 18.13
N ALA A 362 -9.79 -5.44 18.28
CA ALA A 362 -8.66 -4.54 18.14
C ALA A 362 -8.53 -3.89 16.75
N LEU A 363 -9.01 -4.55 15.67
CA LEU A 363 -9.01 -4.00 14.30
C LEU A 363 -10.30 -3.26 13.92
N SER A 364 -11.35 -3.35 14.72
CA SER A 364 -12.65 -2.75 14.41
C SER A 364 -13.04 -1.59 15.35
N THR A 365 -12.18 -1.24 16.32
CA THR A 365 -12.45 -0.20 17.32
C THR A 365 -11.47 0.94 17.25
N GLY A 366 -11.92 2.14 17.69
CA GLY A 366 -11.11 3.34 17.78
C GLY A 366 -11.34 4.34 16.66
N SER A 367 -10.62 5.44 16.72
CA SER A 367 -10.64 6.51 15.71
C SER A 367 -9.35 7.33 15.81
N LEU A 368 -9.04 8.13 14.78
CA LEU A 368 -7.92 9.06 14.81
C LEU A 368 -8.07 10.18 15.85
N ASN A 369 -9.31 10.47 16.28
CA ASN A 369 -9.59 11.59 17.19
C ASN A 369 -9.38 11.27 18.68
N LYS A 370 -9.17 9.99 19.02
CA LYS A 370 -9.02 9.56 20.41
C LYS A 370 -8.10 8.35 20.51
N PHE A 371 -7.00 8.51 21.24
CA PHE A 371 -6.09 7.42 21.58
C PHE A 371 -6.80 6.32 22.39
N SER A 372 -6.50 5.06 22.09
CA SER A 372 -6.99 3.90 22.85
C SER A 372 -6.02 2.72 22.77
N TRP A 373 -5.70 2.15 23.93
CA TRP A 373 -4.95 0.89 24.01
C TRP A 373 -5.74 -0.34 23.53
N ASP A 374 -7.05 -0.22 23.34
CA ASP A 374 -7.91 -1.29 22.82
C ASP A 374 -7.88 -1.35 21.26
N SER A 375 -7.24 -0.39 20.63
CA SER A 375 -7.07 -0.31 19.18
C SER A 375 -5.70 -0.80 18.75
N ALA A 376 -5.65 -1.79 17.87
CA ALA A 376 -4.41 -2.25 17.28
C ALA A 376 -3.66 -1.09 16.58
N TRP A 377 -4.39 -0.25 15.84
CA TRP A 377 -3.78 0.90 15.14
C TRP A 377 -3.00 1.80 16.09
N TRP A 378 -3.60 2.19 17.24
CA TRP A 378 -2.91 3.03 18.22
C TRP A 378 -1.75 2.33 18.90
N VAL A 379 -1.90 1.03 19.20
CA VAL A 379 -0.82 0.23 19.83
C VAL A 379 0.40 0.15 18.90
N PHE A 380 0.18 -0.09 17.60
CA PHE A 380 1.25 -0.14 16.61
C PHE A 380 1.86 1.25 16.36
N ASN A 381 1.02 2.28 16.26
CA ASN A 381 1.46 3.66 16.06
C ASN A 381 2.34 4.18 17.20
N VAL A 382 2.07 3.83 18.46
CA VAL A 382 2.94 4.16 19.61
C VAL A 382 4.33 3.55 19.42
N VAL A 383 4.42 2.26 19.07
CA VAL A 383 5.71 1.58 18.83
C VAL A 383 6.46 2.24 17.68
N SER A 384 5.79 2.48 16.56
CA SER A 384 6.37 3.14 15.40
C SER A 384 6.91 4.52 15.74
N ASN A 385 6.06 5.43 16.23
CA ASN A 385 6.45 6.81 16.51
C ASN A 385 7.53 6.93 17.59
N TYR A 386 7.47 6.11 18.64
CA TYR A 386 8.51 6.12 19.67
C TYR A 386 9.86 5.64 19.12
N SER A 387 9.84 4.63 18.25
CA SER A 387 11.05 4.09 17.61
C SER A 387 11.79 5.14 16.75
N HIS A 388 11.09 6.15 16.21
CA HIS A 388 11.71 7.23 15.43
C HIS A 388 12.69 8.07 16.26
N THR A 389 12.54 8.13 17.57
CA THR A 389 13.40 8.94 18.46
C THR A 389 14.83 8.41 18.53
N LYS A 390 15.02 7.09 18.44
CA LYS A 390 16.33 6.42 18.38
C LYS A 390 16.28 5.23 17.41
N TYR A 391 15.93 5.50 16.16
CA TYR A 391 15.60 4.54 15.12
C TYR A 391 16.56 3.36 15.04
N SER A 392 17.85 3.62 14.83
CA SER A 392 18.87 2.56 14.66
C SER A 392 19.06 1.66 15.89
N GLN A 393 18.55 2.05 17.06
CA GLN A 393 18.64 1.27 18.29
C GLN A 393 17.35 0.51 18.62
N MET A 394 16.19 1.14 18.42
CA MET A 394 14.89 0.55 18.77
C MET A 394 14.34 -0.36 17.67
N VAL A 395 14.48 0.03 16.41
CA VAL A 395 13.88 -0.71 15.30
C VAL A 395 14.38 -2.14 15.17
N PRO A 396 15.67 -2.49 15.40
CA PRO A 396 16.10 -3.88 15.42
C PRO A 396 15.33 -4.77 16.42
N GLU A 397 14.92 -4.22 17.58
CA GLU A 397 14.13 -4.95 18.57
C GLU A 397 12.68 -5.12 18.12
N VAL A 398 12.10 -4.07 17.52
CA VAL A 398 10.76 -4.15 16.91
C VAL A 398 10.74 -5.20 15.81
N GLN A 399 11.74 -5.19 14.92
CA GLN A 399 11.86 -6.16 13.83
C GLN A 399 12.13 -7.59 14.32
N ALA A 400 12.84 -7.77 15.41
CA ALA A 400 13.01 -9.10 16.01
C ALA A 400 11.68 -9.65 16.53
N ALA A 401 10.88 -8.84 17.21
CA ALA A 401 9.53 -9.22 17.65
C ALA A 401 8.60 -9.50 16.47
N GLN A 402 8.61 -8.63 15.45
CA GLN A 402 7.87 -8.76 14.19
C GLN A 402 8.20 -10.08 13.48
N LYS A 403 9.49 -10.35 13.26
CA LYS A 403 9.97 -11.56 12.60
C LYS A 403 9.54 -12.83 13.32
N ASN A 404 9.59 -12.85 14.65
CA ASN A 404 9.17 -14.00 15.45
C ASN A 404 7.68 -14.30 15.23
N ILE A 405 6.82 -13.28 15.31
CA ILE A 405 5.38 -13.44 15.13
C ILE A 405 5.05 -13.87 13.69
N GLU A 406 5.57 -13.17 12.70
CA GLU A 406 5.26 -13.49 11.28
C GLU A 406 5.80 -14.86 10.86
N SER A 407 6.99 -15.26 11.34
CA SER A 407 7.53 -16.60 11.06
C SER A 407 6.68 -17.70 11.70
N GLU A 408 6.17 -17.49 12.92
CA GLU A 408 5.24 -18.40 13.58
C GLU A 408 3.94 -18.54 12.77
N LEU A 409 3.32 -17.43 12.38
CA LEU A 409 2.06 -17.42 11.62
C LEU A 409 2.20 -18.05 10.23
N LEU A 410 3.28 -17.75 9.51
CA LEU A 410 3.57 -18.37 8.21
C LEU A 410 3.82 -19.88 8.32
N ALA A 411 4.48 -20.33 9.39
CA ALA A 411 4.72 -21.75 9.63
C ALA A 411 3.44 -22.49 10.03
N LEU A 412 2.52 -21.85 10.75
CA LEU A 412 1.24 -22.45 11.17
C LEU A 412 0.24 -22.55 10.02
N GLN A 413 0.30 -21.67 9.00
CA GLN A 413 -0.68 -21.58 7.93
C GLN A 413 -1.05 -22.95 7.31
N PRO A 414 -0.12 -23.84 6.91
CA PRO A 414 -0.48 -25.12 6.31
C PRO A 414 -1.27 -26.05 7.25
N ALA A 415 -0.97 -26.01 8.55
CA ALA A 415 -1.67 -26.82 9.55
C ALA A 415 -3.09 -26.32 9.79
N VAL A 416 -3.26 -24.99 9.88
CA VAL A 416 -4.58 -24.34 10.00
C VAL A 416 -5.46 -24.69 8.81
N GLU A 417 -4.93 -24.56 7.59
CA GLU A 417 -5.67 -24.85 6.35
C GLU A 417 -6.05 -26.33 6.23
N LYS A 418 -5.15 -27.23 6.61
CA LYS A 418 -5.43 -28.67 6.67
C LYS A 418 -6.58 -28.98 7.64
N THR A 419 -6.55 -28.39 8.83
CA THR A 419 -7.61 -28.55 9.83
C THR A 419 -8.93 -27.98 9.31
N ALA A 420 -8.92 -26.79 8.73
CA ALA A 420 -10.11 -26.17 8.14
C ALA A 420 -10.72 -27.03 7.01
N LEU A 421 -9.88 -27.66 6.17
CA LEU A 421 -10.34 -28.59 5.13
C LEU A 421 -11.02 -29.84 5.71
N GLU A 422 -10.50 -30.40 6.80
CA GLU A 422 -11.15 -31.55 7.46
C GLU A 422 -12.47 -31.16 8.10
N LEU A 423 -12.53 -30.02 8.77
CA LEU A 423 -13.77 -29.49 9.35
C LEU A 423 -14.83 -29.21 8.28
N ALA A 424 -14.42 -28.64 7.13
CA ALA A 424 -15.34 -28.37 6.03
C ALA A 424 -16.05 -29.60 5.47
N LYS A 425 -15.46 -30.79 5.58
CA LYS A 425 -16.07 -32.05 5.16
C LYS A 425 -17.23 -32.48 6.08
N THR A 426 -17.22 -32.05 7.32
CA THR A 426 -18.18 -32.44 8.35
C THR A 426 -19.21 -31.34 8.60
N ASP A 427 -18.75 -30.09 8.78
CA ASP A 427 -19.60 -28.95 9.09
C ASP A 427 -18.93 -27.64 8.64
N ALA A 428 -19.54 -26.99 7.64
CA ALA A 428 -19.04 -25.71 7.11
C ALA A 428 -19.08 -24.58 8.17
N LYS A 429 -20.04 -24.63 9.13
CA LYS A 429 -20.09 -23.62 10.20
C LYS A 429 -18.94 -23.80 11.18
N LEU A 430 -18.58 -25.04 11.50
CA LEU A 430 -17.44 -25.33 12.37
C LEU A 430 -16.13 -24.89 11.72
N MET A 431 -15.96 -25.07 10.41
CA MET A 431 -14.83 -24.54 9.65
C MET A 431 -14.78 -23.01 9.76
N THR A 432 -15.89 -22.31 9.54
CA THR A 432 -15.98 -20.85 9.64
C THR A 432 -15.60 -20.37 11.04
N SER A 433 -16.17 -20.97 12.10
CA SER A 433 -15.83 -20.65 13.48
C SER A 433 -14.34 -20.86 13.77
N TYR A 434 -13.78 -21.98 13.31
CA TYR A 434 -12.35 -22.28 13.47
C TYR A 434 -11.44 -21.21 12.81
N LEU A 435 -11.72 -20.82 11.57
CA LEU A 435 -10.96 -19.78 10.87
C LEU A 435 -11.12 -18.40 11.53
N THR A 436 -12.33 -18.11 12.01
CA THR A 436 -12.62 -16.89 12.75
C THR A 436 -11.83 -16.83 14.05
N ASP A 437 -11.94 -17.88 14.89
CA ASP A 437 -11.27 -17.97 16.18
C ASP A 437 -9.74 -17.90 16.02
N TYR A 438 -9.19 -18.57 15.00
CA TYR A 438 -7.77 -18.48 14.67
C TYR A 438 -7.35 -17.04 14.37
N SER A 439 -8.03 -16.38 13.43
CA SER A 439 -7.71 -15.02 13.01
C SER A 439 -7.89 -14.02 14.16
N VAL A 440 -9.00 -14.07 14.88
CA VAL A 440 -9.31 -13.21 16.01
C VAL A 440 -8.26 -13.37 17.12
N SER A 441 -7.99 -14.62 17.53
CA SER A 441 -7.06 -14.90 18.61
C SER A 441 -5.64 -14.39 18.30
N HIS A 442 -5.15 -14.59 17.07
CA HIS A 442 -3.81 -14.13 16.70
C HIS A 442 -3.71 -12.60 16.61
N VAL A 443 -4.74 -11.92 16.15
CA VAL A 443 -4.78 -10.44 16.16
C VAL A 443 -4.77 -9.90 17.58
N GLU A 444 -5.62 -10.41 18.47
CA GLU A 444 -5.70 -9.95 19.85
C GLU A 444 -4.41 -10.24 20.62
N GLN A 445 -3.84 -11.44 20.47
CA GLN A 445 -2.56 -11.80 21.10
C GLN A 445 -1.40 -10.94 20.57
N THR A 446 -1.35 -10.68 19.26
CA THR A 446 -0.29 -9.83 18.70
C THR A 446 -0.44 -8.40 19.17
N THR A 447 -1.66 -7.87 19.24
CA THR A 447 -1.90 -6.53 19.79
C THR A 447 -1.43 -6.42 21.24
N ALA A 448 -1.70 -7.43 22.07
CA ALA A 448 -1.21 -7.48 23.44
C ALA A 448 0.32 -7.56 23.54
N ARG A 449 0.96 -8.41 22.70
CA ARG A 449 2.42 -8.49 22.61
C ARG A 449 3.04 -7.15 22.18
N TRP A 450 2.40 -6.43 21.24
CA TRP A 450 2.87 -5.13 20.77
C TRP A 450 2.72 -4.03 21.82
N ARG A 451 1.66 -4.07 22.61
CA ARG A 451 1.54 -3.20 23.78
C ARG A 451 2.66 -3.44 24.79
N THR A 452 2.96 -4.71 25.11
CA THR A 452 4.08 -5.07 25.97
C THR A 452 5.42 -4.60 25.38
N LEU A 453 5.59 -4.68 24.05
CA LEU A 453 6.77 -4.15 23.37
C LEU A 453 6.87 -2.62 23.53
N ALA A 454 5.76 -1.89 23.40
CA ALA A 454 5.74 -0.44 23.66
C ALA A 454 6.22 -0.12 25.08
N GLU A 455 5.66 -0.77 26.10
CA GLU A 455 6.03 -0.61 27.51
C GLU A 455 7.51 -0.96 27.75
N TYR A 456 8.01 -2.02 27.10
CA TYR A 456 9.42 -2.39 27.15
C TYR A 456 10.33 -1.33 26.53
N LEU A 457 9.98 -0.81 25.34
CA LEU A 457 10.78 0.24 24.67
C LEU A 457 10.81 1.53 25.50
N PHE A 458 9.68 1.95 26.05
CA PHE A 458 9.62 3.10 26.96
C PHE A 458 10.50 2.92 28.20
N THR A 459 10.49 1.73 28.80
CA THR A 459 11.30 1.42 29.96
C THR A 459 12.79 1.40 29.62
N LYS A 460 13.16 0.74 28.51
CA LYS A 460 14.56 0.52 28.12
C LYS A 460 15.26 1.78 27.65
N TYR A 461 14.56 2.63 26.89
CA TYR A 461 15.14 3.78 26.19
C TYR A 461 14.74 5.14 26.80
N ARG A 462 14.25 5.14 28.04
CA ARG A 462 13.85 6.38 28.74
C ARG A 462 15.03 7.34 28.94
N ASP A 463 14.75 8.62 28.89
CA ASP A 463 15.69 9.71 29.20
C ASP A 463 16.98 9.72 28.37
N GLY A 464 16.99 9.06 27.22
CA GLY A 464 18.15 9.00 26.33
C GLY A 464 19.18 7.91 26.66
N TYR A 465 19.03 7.20 27.78
CA TYR A 465 19.86 6.08 28.19
C TYR A 465 19.32 4.75 27.61
N VAL A 466 20.14 3.69 27.73
CA VAL A 466 19.71 2.30 27.47
C VAL A 466 19.84 1.49 28.75
N TYR A 467 18.72 1.03 29.29
CA TYR A 467 18.65 0.24 30.50
C TYR A 467 18.70 -1.26 30.22
N ASN A 468 19.43 -2.02 31.06
CA ASN A 468 19.57 -3.46 30.92
C ASN A 468 18.57 -4.29 31.77
N GLY A 469 17.61 -3.64 32.42
CA GLY A 469 16.62 -4.30 33.29
C GLY A 469 17.10 -4.62 34.71
N LYS A 470 18.35 -4.31 35.06
CA LYS A 470 18.96 -4.59 36.39
C LYS A 470 19.41 -3.32 37.13
N SER A 471 18.71 -2.23 36.90
CA SER A 471 19.07 -0.90 37.45
C SER A 471 20.41 -0.35 36.94
N GLU A 472 20.97 -0.96 35.91
CA GLU A 472 22.12 -0.43 35.20
C GLU A 472 21.70 0.24 33.89
N TRP A 473 22.40 1.28 33.53
CA TRP A 473 22.17 2.02 32.28
C TRP A 473 23.47 2.28 31.56
N LYS A 474 23.36 2.45 30.25
CA LYS A 474 24.46 2.80 29.37
C LYS A 474 24.17 4.14 28.70
N GLU A 475 25.12 5.03 28.70
CA GLU A 475 25.14 6.20 27.84
C GLU A 475 25.49 5.75 26.42
N VAL A 476 24.62 6.02 25.45
CA VAL A 476 24.82 5.61 24.07
C VAL A 476 25.32 6.78 23.23
N GLY A 477 24.90 8.00 23.56
CA GLY A 477 25.31 9.22 22.87
C GLY A 477 24.90 9.24 21.39
N TYR A 478 25.56 10.12 20.64
CA TYR A 478 25.42 10.22 19.18
C TYR A 478 26.50 9.42 18.47
N PRO A 479 26.22 8.88 17.25
CA PRO A 479 27.26 8.27 16.42
C PRO A 479 28.39 9.24 16.07
N GLU A 480 29.61 8.72 15.94
CA GLU A 480 30.80 9.55 15.65
C GLU A 480 30.65 10.40 14.38
N ALA A 481 30.06 9.83 13.32
CA ALA A 481 29.81 10.55 12.07
C ALA A 481 28.93 11.80 12.28
N TRP A 482 27.94 11.72 13.18
CA TRP A 482 27.12 12.87 13.56
C TRP A 482 27.88 13.88 14.39
N LEU A 483 28.69 13.44 15.36
CA LEU A 483 29.53 14.32 16.19
C LEU A 483 30.56 15.08 15.35
N ARG A 484 31.18 14.44 14.34
CA ARG A 484 32.06 15.11 13.37
C ARG A 484 31.34 16.25 12.64
N ARG A 485 30.09 16.06 12.26
CA ARG A 485 29.27 17.07 11.62
C ARG A 485 28.95 18.22 12.60
N VAL A 486 28.55 17.93 13.82
CA VAL A 486 28.29 18.93 14.86
C VAL A 486 29.51 19.83 15.09
N VAL A 487 30.69 19.20 15.21
CA VAL A 487 31.96 19.93 15.38
C VAL A 487 32.29 20.76 14.13
N HIS A 488 32.02 20.23 12.92
CA HIS A 488 32.24 20.98 11.69
C HIS A 488 31.36 22.25 11.61
N GLU A 489 30.10 22.16 12.05
CA GLU A 489 29.17 23.29 12.01
C GLU A 489 29.44 24.35 13.11
N ARG A 490 29.96 23.91 14.29
CA ARG A 490 30.21 24.77 15.45
C ARG A 490 31.54 24.42 16.13
N PRO A 491 32.69 24.56 15.46
CA PRO A 491 33.98 24.08 15.96
C PRO A 491 34.42 24.73 17.28
N GLU A 492 34.22 26.03 17.43
CA GLU A 492 34.65 26.76 18.62
C GLU A 492 33.73 26.55 19.83
N GLN A 493 32.45 26.17 19.61
CA GLN A 493 31.52 26.00 20.71
C GLN A 493 31.82 24.76 21.55
N PHE A 494 32.29 23.69 20.90
CA PHE A 494 32.43 22.37 21.53
C PHE A 494 33.86 21.97 21.83
N ARG A 495 34.82 22.77 21.37
CA ARG A 495 36.26 22.53 21.60
C ARG A 495 36.60 22.84 23.04
N LEU A 496 37.08 21.86 23.79
CA LEU A 496 37.62 22.09 25.13
C LEU A 496 39.06 22.62 25.02
N PRO A 497 39.50 23.49 25.97
CA PRO A 497 40.93 23.87 26.07
C PRO A 497 41.79 22.61 26.30
N ALA A 498 43.00 22.63 25.75
CA ALA A 498 43.96 21.58 26.04
C ALA A 498 44.28 21.53 27.56
N GLU A 499 44.17 20.33 28.15
CA GLU A 499 44.62 20.16 29.55
C GLU A 499 46.11 20.51 29.64
N LYS A 500 46.45 21.35 30.60
CA LYS A 500 47.86 21.57 30.92
C LYS A 500 48.44 20.27 31.46
N PRO A 501 49.64 19.84 31.06
CA PRO A 501 50.27 18.68 31.62
C PRO A 501 50.30 18.81 33.15
N SER A 502 49.78 17.83 33.87
CA SER A 502 49.89 17.80 35.33
C SER A 502 51.39 17.80 35.69
N GLU A 503 51.87 18.88 36.32
CA GLU A 503 53.17 18.83 36.96
C GLU A 503 53.10 17.69 38.01
N LYS A 504 53.77 16.60 37.69
CA LYS A 504 53.99 15.52 38.69
C LYS A 504 54.79 16.11 39.82
N LYS A 505 54.17 16.31 40.98
CA LYS A 505 54.83 16.54 42.23
C LYS A 505 55.45 15.25 42.74
#